data_91e4bdcb8b2beff7438d1bfdec35e3c1
#
_entry.id   91e4bdcb8b2beff7438d1bfdec35e3c1
#
_cell.length_a   1.000
_cell.length_b   1.000
_cell.length_c   1.000
_cell.angle_alpha   90.00
_cell.angle_beta   90.00
_cell.angle_gamma   90.00
#
_symmetry.space_group_name_H-M   'P 1'
#
loop_
_entity.id
_entity.type
_entity.pdbx_description
1 polymer ?
#
loop_
_entity_poly.entity_id
_entity_poly.type
_entity_poly.pdbx_seq_one_letter_code
_entity_poly.pdbx_strand_id
1 'polypeptide(L)'
;AEGRRMHLAHVQFYAYDNKGKKGFSSGSLDLADAVNSNKNITVDVGQVMFNPTVTISSDIMRQFSARKNANPKKWIISEVEDGGGGIVPYHYRENNFVNALQWLIGLEIFLLVKDPSRVFFTTDHPNGAPFTSYPELFRLLMDYEFRLQKIDSINKDSLDISYLKDLKRTYSIYEIAIMTRASPAEILGL
;
A
#
# COMPACT_ATOMS: atom_id res chain seq x y z
N ALA A 1 15.33 -14.04 -17.27
CA ALA A 1 14.21 -13.75 -18.18
C ALA A 1 14.52 -12.48 -18.99
N GLU A 2 15.54 -12.54 -19.86
CA GLU A 2 15.91 -11.39 -20.69
C GLU A 2 14.72 -10.96 -21.57
N GLY A 3 14.36 -9.67 -21.50
CA GLY A 3 13.35 -9.05 -22.35
C GLY A 3 11.88 -9.28 -21.98
N ARG A 4 11.56 -10.09 -20.98
CA ARG A 4 10.17 -10.32 -20.57
C ARG A 4 9.71 -9.22 -19.59
N ARG A 5 8.50 -8.72 -19.79
CA ARG A 5 7.85 -7.82 -18.82
C ARG A 5 7.44 -8.59 -17.57
N MET A 6 7.58 -7.96 -16.41
CA MET A 6 7.16 -8.48 -15.12
C MET A 6 6.34 -7.41 -14.42
N HIS A 7 5.19 -7.79 -13.90
CA HIS A 7 4.39 -6.94 -13.02
C HIS A 7 4.36 -7.53 -11.63
N LEU A 8 4.70 -6.72 -10.62
CA LEU A 8 4.66 -7.11 -9.21
C LEU A 8 3.44 -6.46 -8.57
N ALA A 9 2.50 -7.28 -8.11
CA ALA A 9 1.25 -6.80 -7.55
C ALA A 9 1.37 -6.52 -6.05
N HIS A 10 0.72 -5.45 -5.59
CA HIS A 10 0.52 -5.08 -4.18
C HIS A 10 1.83 -5.05 -3.38
N VAL A 11 2.88 -4.46 -3.97
CA VAL A 11 4.25 -4.53 -3.45
C VAL A 11 4.41 -3.95 -2.05
N GLN A 12 3.54 -3.06 -1.63
CA GLN A 12 3.53 -2.47 -0.29
C GLN A 12 3.42 -3.55 0.80
N PHE A 13 2.69 -4.64 0.56
CA PHE A 13 2.45 -5.68 1.56
C PHE A 13 3.67 -6.56 1.86
N TYR A 14 4.72 -6.50 1.07
CA TYR A 14 5.94 -7.29 1.27
C TYR A 14 7.26 -6.51 1.11
N ALA A 15 7.21 -5.20 0.94
CA ALA A 15 8.38 -4.34 0.86
C ALA A 15 8.94 -3.97 2.25
N TYR A 16 9.27 -4.99 3.03
CA TYR A 16 9.86 -4.83 4.36
C TYR A 16 11.35 -5.19 4.35
N ASP A 17 12.10 -4.51 5.24
CA ASP A 17 13.46 -4.87 5.62
C ASP A 17 13.48 -5.18 7.14
N ASN A 18 14.59 -5.66 7.65
CA ASN A 18 14.75 -6.11 9.03
C ASN A 18 15.66 -5.21 9.89
N LYS A 19 15.96 -4.00 9.44
CA LYS A 19 16.93 -3.09 10.09
C LYS A 19 16.37 -2.32 11.29
N GLY A 20 15.08 -2.32 11.52
CA GLY A 20 14.45 -1.56 12.60
C GLY A 20 14.57 -2.21 13.98
N LYS A 21 14.45 -1.41 15.05
CA LYS A 21 14.48 -1.88 16.45
C LYS A 21 13.45 -2.95 16.78
N LYS A 22 12.33 -3.02 16.04
CA LYS A 22 11.27 -4.02 16.18
C LYS A 22 11.40 -5.18 15.18
N GLY A 23 12.54 -5.31 14.50
CA GLY A 23 12.77 -6.32 13.47
C GLY A 23 12.08 -6.03 12.13
N PHE A 24 11.61 -4.80 11.94
CA PHE A 24 10.99 -4.33 10.69
C PHE A 24 11.50 -2.92 10.36
N SER A 25 11.64 -2.65 9.08
CA SER A 25 11.85 -1.31 8.52
C SER A 25 11.28 -1.25 7.10
N SER A 26 11.28 -0.05 6.51
CA SER A 26 10.91 0.10 5.10
C SER A 26 11.95 -0.52 4.18
N GLY A 27 11.50 -1.38 3.26
CA GLY A 27 12.26 -1.90 2.13
C GLY A 27 11.95 -1.17 0.80
N SER A 28 11.30 -0.02 0.88
CA SER A 28 10.84 0.74 -0.29
C SER A 28 11.97 1.20 -1.20
N LEU A 29 13.14 1.55 -0.65
CA LEU A 29 14.32 1.96 -1.41
C LEU A 29 14.82 0.84 -2.32
N ASP A 30 15.05 -0.34 -1.78
CA ASP A 30 15.58 -1.47 -2.54
C ASP A 30 14.61 -1.87 -3.66
N LEU A 31 13.30 -1.86 -3.35
CA LEU A 31 12.26 -2.13 -4.34
C LEU A 31 12.23 -1.05 -5.43
N ALA A 32 12.25 0.22 -5.05
CA ALA A 32 12.22 1.33 -6.01
C ALA A 32 13.48 1.34 -6.89
N ASP A 33 14.65 1.03 -6.34
CA ASP A 33 15.89 0.92 -7.09
C ASP A 33 15.83 -0.25 -8.10
N ALA A 34 15.29 -1.39 -7.72
CA ALA A 34 15.08 -2.51 -8.64
C ALA A 34 14.15 -2.13 -9.79
N VAL A 35 13.04 -1.43 -9.49
CA VAL A 35 12.11 -0.91 -10.51
C VAL A 35 12.81 0.13 -11.38
N ASN A 36 13.48 1.11 -10.81
CA ASN A 36 14.14 2.19 -11.55
C ASN A 36 15.25 1.67 -12.47
N SER A 37 15.98 0.64 -12.05
CA SER A 37 17.10 0.06 -12.79
C SER A 37 16.67 -0.90 -13.90
N ASN A 38 15.45 -1.44 -13.87
CA ASN A 38 14.98 -2.43 -14.83
C ASN A 38 13.67 -1.99 -15.49
N LYS A 39 13.76 -1.51 -16.74
CA LYS A 39 12.62 -1.02 -17.52
C LYS A 39 11.51 -2.05 -17.80
N ASN A 40 11.77 -3.33 -17.59
CA ASN A 40 10.79 -4.39 -17.78
C ASN A 40 9.95 -4.69 -16.53
N ILE A 41 10.24 -4.03 -15.41
CA ILE A 41 9.48 -4.20 -14.16
C ILE A 41 8.49 -3.05 -14.00
N THR A 42 7.24 -3.41 -13.77
CA THR A 42 6.18 -2.49 -13.31
C THR A 42 5.62 -3.00 -11.99
N VAL A 43 5.07 -2.11 -11.19
CA VAL A 43 4.50 -2.48 -9.88
C VAL A 43 3.15 -1.81 -9.69
N ASP A 44 2.26 -2.44 -8.95
CA ASP A 44 1.16 -1.75 -8.29
C ASP A 44 1.37 -1.75 -6.77
N VAL A 45 0.89 -0.71 -6.11
CA VAL A 45 1.28 -0.48 -4.73
C VAL A 45 0.42 -1.23 -3.72
N GLY A 46 -0.89 -1.29 -3.92
CA GLY A 46 -1.80 -1.86 -2.93
C GLY A 46 -1.89 -0.99 -1.66
N GLN A 47 -1.94 0.34 -1.81
CA GLN A 47 -1.81 1.31 -0.71
C GLN A 47 -2.80 1.09 0.42
N VAL A 48 -2.28 0.88 1.63
CA VAL A 48 -3.07 0.93 2.86
C VAL A 48 -3.45 2.37 3.20
N MET A 49 -4.71 2.58 3.58
CA MET A 49 -5.21 3.86 4.09
C MET A 49 -5.82 3.67 5.48
N PHE A 50 -5.78 4.71 6.31
CA PHE A 50 -6.29 4.65 7.69
C PHE A 50 -7.82 4.75 7.73
N ASN A 51 -8.48 3.74 7.21
CA ASN A 51 -9.93 3.66 7.10
C ASN A 51 -10.44 2.27 7.46
N PRO A 52 -11.72 2.14 7.84
CA PRO A 52 -12.38 0.83 7.88
C PRO A 52 -12.37 0.19 6.49
N THR A 53 -12.02 -1.08 6.45
CA THR A 53 -12.00 -1.89 5.22
C THR A 53 -12.37 -3.33 5.50
N VAL A 54 -12.24 -4.20 4.53
CA VAL A 54 -12.34 -5.65 4.68
C VAL A 54 -11.09 -6.29 4.12
N THR A 55 -10.57 -7.27 4.84
CA THR A 55 -9.40 -8.04 4.41
C THR A 55 -9.70 -9.53 4.42
N ILE A 56 -8.83 -10.32 3.81
CA ILE A 56 -8.91 -11.77 3.83
C ILE A 56 -7.89 -12.30 4.83
N SER A 57 -8.32 -13.23 5.68
CA SER A 57 -7.45 -13.88 6.65
C SER A 57 -7.81 -15.35 6.80
N SER A 58 -6.83 -16.22 6.67
CA SER A 58 -6.95 -17.64 7.02
C SER A 58 -6.77 -17.91 8.52
N ASP A 59 -6.44 -16.89 9.31
CA ASP A 59 -6.26 -16.98 10.75
C ASP A 59 -7.61 -16.79 11.45
N ILE A 60 -8.19 -17.89 11.94
CA ILE A 60 -9.47 -17.91 12.66
C ILE A 60 -9.44 -17.04 13.91
N MET A 61 -8.32 -17.03 14.65
CA MET A 61 -8.19 -16.19 15.85
C MET A 61 -8.19 -14.70 15.50
N ARG A 62 -7.55 -14.35 14.39
CA ARG A 62 -7.57 -12.98 13.86
C ARG A 62 -8.95 -12.57 13.40
N GLN A 63 -9.67 -13.45 12.70
CA GLN A 63 -11.07 -13.24 12.32
C GLN A 63 -11.93 -13.00 13.56
N PHE A 64 -11.81 -13.87 14.56
CA PHE A 64 -12.53 -13.75 15.82
C PHE A 64 -12.19 -12.46 16.56
N SER A 65 -10.92 -12.07 16.63
CA SER A 65 -10.49 -10.82 17.28
C SER A 65 -11.03 -9.57 16.56
N ALA A 66 -11.12 -9.61 15.23
CA ALA A 66 -11.61 -8.52 14.40
C ALA A 66 -13.14 -8.42 14.31
N ARG A 67 -13.90 -9.40 14.82
CA ARG A 67 -15.37 -9.47 14.70
C ARG A 67 -16.11 -8.20 15.18
N LYS A 68 -15.52 -7.44 16.10
CA LYS A 68 -16.11 -6.19 16.60
C LYS A 68 -16.15 -5.07 15.56
N ASN A 69 -15.31 -5.17 14.53
CA ASN A 69 -15.24 -4.22 13.43
C ASN A 69 -16.27 -4.52 12.32
N ALA A 70 -16.99 -5.65 12.42
CA ALA A 70 -17.99 -6.04 11.42
C ALA A 70 -19.19 -5.07 11.41
N ASN A 71 -19.60 -4.66 10.21
CA ASN A 71 -20.80 -3.87 10.00
C ASN A 71 -21.57 -4.40 8.76
N PRO A 72 -22.75 -4.99 8.90
CA PRO A 72 -23.40 -5.40 10.14
C PRO A 72 -22.52 -6.39 10.93
N LYS A 73 -22.75 -6.53 12.22
CA LYS A 73 -21.92 -7.32 13.16
C LYS A 73 -21.96 -8.83 12.83
N LYS A 74 -21.48 -9.17 11.67
CA LYS A 74 -21.30 -10.54 11.19
C LYS A 74 -19.81 -10.73 10.90
N TRP A 75 -19.35 -11.92 11.12
CA TRP A 75 -18.05 -12.35 10.65
C TRP A 75 -18.23 -13.70 9.93
N ILE A 76 -17.42 -13.92 8.92
CA ILE A 76 -17.51 -15.10 8.08
C ILE A 76 -16.24 -15.91 8.36
N ILE A 77 -16.44 -17.18 8.73
CA ILE A 77 -15.36 -18.17 8.74
C ILE A 77 -15.43 -18.88 7.40
N SER A 78 -14.32 -18.91 6.68
CA SER A 78 -14.21 -19.79 5.53
C SER A 78 -14.06 -21.23 6.01
N GLU A 79 -14.56 -22.16 5.24
CA GLU A 79 -14.38 -23.56 5.51
C GLU A 79 -12.90 -23.94 5.41
N VAL A 80 -12.41 -24.60 6.46
CA VAL A 80 -10.99 -24.96 6.59
C VAL A 80 -10.57 -25.97 5.50
N GLU A 81 -11.50 -26.76 5.01
CA GLU A 81 -11.26 -27.80 4.01
C GLU A 81 -10.83 -27.23 2.64
N ASP A 82 -11.29 -26.03 2.29
CA ASP A 82 -10.94 -25.41 1.02
C ASP A 82 -9.65 -24.56 1.08
N GLY A 83 -8.97 -24.51 2.22
CA GLY A 83 -7.78 -23.68 2.41
C GLY A 83 -8.04 -22.17 2.20
N GLY A 84 -9.31 -21.77 2.18
CA GLY A 84 -9.75 -20.42 1.92
C GLY A 84 -9.58 -19.49 3.12
N GLY A 85 -9.39 -18.20 2.84
CA GLY A 85 -9.41 -17.15 3.84
C GLY A 85 -10.83 -16.71 4.17
N GLY A 86 -11.07 -16.28 5.41
CA GLY A 86 -12.30 -15.59 5.80
C GLY A 86 -12.23 -14.11 5.46
N ILE A 87 -13.37 -13.52 5.13
CA ILE A 87 -13.49 -12.07 4.98
C ILE A 87 -13.67 -11.45 6.36
N VAL A 88 -12.78 -10.54 6.71
CA VAL A 88 -12.70 -9.92 8.03
C VAL A 88 -12.80 -8.42 7.90
N PRO A 89 -13.75 -7.75 8.58
CA PRO A 89 -13.69 -6.31 8.76
C PRO A 89 -12.39 -5.94 9.48
N TYR A 90 -11.71 -4.94 8.96
CA TYR A 90 -10.45 -4.46 9.50
C TYR A 90 -10.45 -2.93 9.52
N HIS A 91 -9.67 -2.37 10.43
CA HIS A 91 -9.46 -0.93 10.50
C HIS A 91 -7.98 -0.66 10.66
N TYR A 92 -7.35 -0.16 9.60
CA TYR A 92 -5.98 0.35 9.67
C TYR A 92 -5.93 1.61 10.53
N ARG A 93 -4.98 1.66 11.46
CA ARG A 93 -4.90 2.72 12.48
C ARG A 93 -3.54 3.40 12.45
N GLU A 94 -3.55 4.72 12.51
CA GLU A 94 -2.37 5.60 12.45
C GLU A 94 -1.38 5.32 13.59
N ASN A 95 -1.87 5.04 14.80
CA ASN A 95 -1.06 4.77 15.97
C ASN A 95 -0.56 3.32 16.08
N ASN A 96 -1.01 2.43 15.19
CA ASN A 96 -0.51 1.05 15.14
C ASN A 96 0.79 1.02 14.34
N PHE A 97 1.87 0.49 14.94
CA PHE A 97 3.19 0.42 14.31
C PHE A 97 3.18 -0.22 12.92
N VAL A 98 2.58 -1.41 12.80
CA VAL A 98 2.57 -2.15 11.52
C VAL A 98 1.73 -1.43 10.47
N ASN A 99 0.53 -0.95 10.84
CA ASN A 99 -0.34 -0.24 9.91
C ASN A 99 0.28 1.08 9.43
N ALA A 100 0.91 1.82 10.35
CA ALA A 100 1.64 3.05 10.01
C ALA A 100 2.81 2.75 9.07
N LEU A 101 3.61 1.71 9.35
CA LEU A 101 4.71 1.29 8.49
C LEU A 101 4.21 0.90 7.09
N GLN A 102 3.09 0.16 7.00
CA GLN A 102 2.48 -0.20 5.73
C GLN A 102 2.05 1.04 4.92
N TRP A 103 1.42 2.01 5.58
CA TRP A 103 1.02 3.27 4.95
C TRP A 103 2.24 4.05 4.43
N LEU A 104 3.31 4.13 5.23
CA LEU A 104 4.55 4.81 4.87
C LEU A 104 5.23 4.15 3.66
N ILE A 105 5.41 2.83 3.69
CA ILE A 105 6.04 2.06 2.61
C ILE A 105 5.33 2.30 1.26
N GLY A 106 4.02 2.28 1.24
CA GLY A 106 3.29 2.47 0.00
C GLY A 106 3.49 3.87 -0.59
N LEU A 107 3.42 4.92 0.23
CA LEU A 107 3.69 6.29 -0.23
C LEU A 107 5.15 6.46 -0.67
N GLU A 108 6.10 5.85 0.03
CA GLU A 108 7.51 5.86 -0.37
C GLU A 108 7.71 5.23 -1.76
N ILE A 109 7.11 4.07 -2.03
CA ILE A 109 7.21 3.41 -3.33
C ILE A 109 6.71 4.33 -4.44
N PHE A 110 5.53 4.95 -4.26
CA PHE A 110 5.04 5.93 -5.23
C PHE A 110 6.05 7.04 -5.49
N LEU A 111 6.64 7.61 -4.45
CA LEU A 111 7.49 8.78 -4.55
C LEU A 111 8.92 8.46 -5.02
N LEU A 112 9.41 7.25 -4.77
CA LEU A 112 10.77 6.79 -5.12
C LEU A 112 10.86 6.22 -6.53
N VAL A 113 9.80 5.63 -7.06
CA VAL A 113 9.77 5.19 -8.45
C VAL A 113 9.71 6.41 -9.37
N LYS A 114 10.77 6.60 -10.18
CA LYS A 114 10.99 7.83 -10.95
C LYS A 114 10.00 7.99 -12.09
N ASP A 115 9.69 6.91 -12.78
CA ASP A 115 8.80 6.89 -13.94
C ASP A 115 7.38 6.54 -13.52
N PRO A 116 6.41 7.48 -13.61
CA PRO A 116 5.03 7.24 -13.22
C PRO A 116 4.32 6.18 -14.06
N SER A 117 4.85 5.86 -15.25
CA SER A 117 4.31 4.78 -16.08
C SER A 117 4.61 3.38 -15.55
N ARG A 118 5.41 3.28 -14.49
CA ARG A 118 5.90 2.01 -13.96
C ARG A 118 5.43 1.70 -12.55
N VAL A 119 4.69 2.62 -11.93
CA VAL A 119 4.07 2.45 -10.62
C VAL A 119 2.57 2.69 -10.73
N PHE A 120 1.75 1.68 -10.48
CA PHE A 120 0.32 1.75 -10.67
C PHE A 120 -0.39 2.04 -9.37
N PHE A 121 -1.45 2.81 -9.50
CA PHE A 121 -2.25 3.28 -8.39
C PHE A 121 -3.31 2.25 -8.02
N THR A 122 -3.12 1.56 -6.90
CA THR A 122 -4.08 0.62 -6.35
C THR A 122 -4.15 0.72 -4.82
N THR A 123 -5.24 0.26 -4.25
CA THR A 123 -5.39 0.04 -2.81
C THR A 123 -5.66 -1.43 -2.49
N ASP A 124 -5.52 -2.32 -3.47
CA ASP A 124 -5.94 -3.73 -3.31
C ASP A 124 -7.39 -3.79 -2.78
N HIS A 125 -8.27 -3.03 -3.43
CA HIS A 125 -9.65 -2.86 -2.97
C HIS A 125 -10.37 -4.20 -2.78
N PRO A 126 -10.97 -4.45 -1.60
CA PRO A 126 -11.08 -3.55 -0.44
C PRO A 126 -9.96 -3.74 0.60
N ASN A 127 -8.98 -4.60 0.39
CA ASN A 127 -8.02 -5.06 1.41
C ASN A 127 -7.18 -3.92 2.02
N GLY A 128 -6.46 -3.15 1.23
CA GLY A 128 -5.66 -2.01 1.72
C GLY A 128 -6.52 -0.79 2.05
N ALA A 129 -7.52 -0.51 1.21
CA ALA A 129 -8.53 0.51 1.44
C ALA A 129 -9.70 0.40 0.45
N PRO A 130 -10.89 0.92 0.79
CA PRO A 130 -11.96 1.08 -0.17
C PRO A 130 -11.58 2.12 -1.24
N PHE A 131 -12.09 1.97 -2.47
CA PHE A 131 -11.81 2.91 -3.57
C PHE A 131 -12.24 4.36 -3.25
N THR A 132 -13.17 4.55 -2.31
CA THR A 132 -13.55 5.86 -1.80
C THR A 132 -12.41 6.63 -1.13
N SER A 133 -11.31 5.95 -0.80
CA SER A 133 -10.09 6.57 -0.26
C SER A 133 -9.17 7.18 -1.33
N TYR A 134 -9.45 6.97 -2.63
CA TYR A 134 -8.62 7.46 -3.72
C TYR A 134 -8.43 8.99 -3.73
N PRO A 135 -9.45 9.83 -3.46
CA PRO A 135 -9.24 11.26 -3.41
C PRO A 135 -8.22 11.71 -2.36
N GLU A 136 -8.21 11.07 -1.18
CA GLU A 136 -7.22 11.33 -0.14
C GLU A 136 -5.82 10.87 -0.57
N LEU A 137 -5.71 9.71 -1.19
CA LEU A 137 -4.43 9.21 -1.70
C LEU A 137 -3.88 10.10 -2.81
N PHE A 138 -4.72 10.60 -3.74
CA PHE A 138 -4.30 11.61 -4.72
C PHE A 138 -3.73 12.84 -4.02
N ARG A 139 -4.43 13.34 -3.01
CA ARG A 139 -3.97 14.50 -2.26
C ARG A 139 -2.64 14.26 -1.55
N LEU A 140 -2.44 13.10 -0.96
CA LEU A 140 -1.16 12.71 -0.33
C LEU A 140 0.00 12.72 -1.33
N LEU A 141 -0.24 12.38 -2.59
CA LEU A 141 0.78 12.37 -3.63
C LEU A 141 1.01 13.74 -4.29
N MET A 142 -0.02 14.60 -4.32
CA MET A 142 0.01 15.89 -5.01
C MET A 142 0.30 17.09 -4.09
N ASP A 143 0.00 16.98 -2.79
CA ASP A 143 0.09 18.06 -1.81
C ASP A 143 1.08 17.65 -0.69
N TYR A 144 2.28 18.23 -0.76
CA TYR A 144 3.37 17.94 0.20
C TYR A 144 3.00 18.38 1.63
N GLU A 145 2.40 19.56 1.78
CA GLU A 145 2.03 20.09 3.09
C GLU A 145 0.94 19.23 3.75
N PHE A 146 -0.04 18.79 2.97
CA PHE A 146 -1.05 17.85 3.45
C PHE A 146 -0.43 16.52 3.90
N ARG A 147 0.52 16.00 3.13
CA ARG A 147 1.25 14.78 3.49
C ARG A 147 2.02 14.95 4.79
N LEU A 148 2.70 16.09 5.01
CA LEU A 148 3.40 16.38 6.26
C LEU A 148 2.44 16.43 7.46
N GLN A 149 1.29 17.10 7.32
CA GLN A 149 0.27 17.14 8.39
C GLN A 149 -0.20 15.73 8.78
N LYS A 150 -0.36 14.83 7.82
CA LYS A 150 -0.74 13.43 8.10
C LYS A 150 0.39 12.66 8.79
N ILE A 151 1.63 12.87 8.41
CA ILE A 151 2.81 12.27 9.03
C ILE A 151 2.90 12.59 10.52
N ASP A 152 2.52 13.79 10.94
CA ASP A 152 2.60 14.21 12.34
C ASP A 152 1.68 13.40 13.28
N SER A 153 0.62 12.80 12.74
CA SER A 153 -0.37 12.02 13.50
C SER A 153 -0.05 10.53 13.64
N ILE A 154 0.93 10.01 12.90
CA ILE A 154 1.21 8.57 12.84
C ILE A 154 2.16 8.08 13.94
N ASN A 155 2.23 6.77 14.10
CA ASN A 155 3.14 6.10 15.03
C ASN A 155 4.61 6.53 14.80
N LYS A 156 5.23 7.11 15.82
CA LYS A 156 6.59 7.68 15.72
C LYS A 156 7.66 6.64 15.44
N ASP A 157 7.56 5.46 16.07
CA ASP A 157 8.54 4.38 15.85
C ASP A 157 8.54 3.92 14.37
N SER A 158 7.37 3.96 13.72
CA SER A 158 7.26 3.63 12.29
C SER A 158 7.87 4.71 11.42
N LEU A 159 7.69 5.96 11.83
CA LEU A 159 8.22 7.12 11.11
C LEU A 159 9.75 7.19 11.18
N ASP A 160 10.35 6.79 12.29
CA ASP A 160 11.81 6.79 12.48
C ASP A 160 12.55 5.78 11.58
N ILE A 161 11.83 4.82 11.02
CA ILE A 161 12.36 3.78 10.11
C ILE A 161 11.84 3.92 8.69
N SER A 162 11.37 5.10 8.33
CA SER A 162 10.76 5.48 7.06
C SER A 162 11.56 6.62 6.42
N TYR A 163 11.48 6.71 5.11
CA TYR A 163 12.12 7.78 4.31
C TYR A 163 11.15 8.90 3.95
N LEU A 164 9.85 8.75 4.29
CA LEU A 164 8.80 9.61 3.75
C LEU A 164 8.94 11.09 4.10
N LYS A 165 9.49 11.41 5.28
CA LYS A 165 9.76 12.79 5.71
C LYS A 165 10.64 13.57 4.72
N ASP A 166 11.61 12.87 4.11
CA ASP A 166 12.62 13.49 3.25
C ASP A 166 12.18 13.55 1.78
N LEU A 167 11.08 12.88 1.44
CA LEU A 167 10.56 12.80 0.07
C LEU A 167 9.67 13.99 -0.25
N LYS A 168 10.26 15.03 -0.85
CA LYS A 168 9.56 16.27 -1.24
C LYS A 168 8.82 16.19 -2.57
N ARG A 169 9.01 15.12 -3.35
CA ARG A 169 8.34 14.94 -4.65
C ARG A 169 6.83 15.06 -4.49
N THR A 170 6.21 15.70 -5.46
CA THR A 170 4.76 15.71 -5.67
C THR A 170 4.45 15.32 -7.10
N TYR A 171 3.27 14.77 -7.31
CA TYR A 171 2.77 14.42 -8.64
C TYR A 171 1.85 15.49 -9.18
N SER A 172 1.95 15.75 -10.47
CA SER A 172 0.94 16.50 -11.21
C SER A 172 -0.30 15.62 -11.50
N ILE A 173 -1.43 16.25 -11.80
CA ILE A 173 -2.64 15.51 -12.22
C ILE A 173 -2.40 14.69 -13.49
N TYR A 174 -1.51 15.13 -14.36
CA TYR A 174 -1.11 14.39 -15.55
C TYR A 174 -0.38 13.07 -15.20
N GLU A 175 0.57 13.11 -14.28
CA GLU A 175 1.27 11.91 -13.80
C GLU A 175 0.31 10.96 -13.08
N ILE A 176 -0.63 11.48 -12.29
CA ILE A 176 -1.69 10.66 -11.68
C ILE A 176 -2.55 9.99 -12.76
N ALA A 177 -2.87 10.67 -13.85
CA ALA A 177 -3.60 10.06 -14.97
C ALA A 177 -2.79 8.95 -15.66
N ILE A 178 -1.47 9.09 -15.78
CA ILE A 178 -0.60 8.03 -16.26
C ILE A 178 -0.70 6.80 -15.35
N MET A 179 -0.52 6.97 -14.05
CA MET A 179 -0.50 5.89 -13.06
C MET A 179 -1.84 5.15 -12.93
N THR A 180 -2.95 5.86 -13.16
CA THR A 180 -4.32 5.33 -12.94
C THR A 180 -5.03 4.90 -14.21
N ARG A 181 -4.59 5.34 -15.38
CA ARG A 181 -5.28 5.11 -16.67
C ARG A 181 -4.35 4.58 -17.76
N ALA A 182 -3.40 5.42 -18.19
CA ALA A 182 -2.62 5.11 -19.38
C ALA A 182 -1.77 3.84 -19.19
N SER A 183 -1.03 3.74 -18.10
CA SER A 183 -0.14 2.61 -17.86
C SER A 183 -0.88 1.31 -17.54
N PRO A 184 -1.94 1.29 -16.73
CA PRO A 184 -2.78 0.11 -16.59
C PRO A 184 -3.42 -0.34 -17.90
N ALA A 185 -3.88 0.59 -18.75
CA ALA A 185 -4.43 0.26 -20.07
C ALA A 185 -3.36 -0.40 -20.97
N GLU A 186 -2.16 0.15 -21.01
CA GLU A 186 -1.05 -0.40 -21.79
C GLU A 186 -0.70 -1.84 -21.37
N ILE A 187 -0.63 -2.12 -20.07
CA ILE A 187 -0.30 -3.48 -19.58
C ILE A 187 -1.40 -4.50 -19.87
N LEU A 188 -2.66 -4.03 -19.96
CA LEU A 188 -3.82 -4.83 -20.34
C LEU A 188 -3.98 -4.98 -21.84
N GLY A 189 -3.15 -4.29 -22.65
CA GLY A 189 -3.23 -4.33 -24.10
C GLY A 189 -4.39 -3.54 -24.71
N LEU A 190 -4.87 -2.49 -24.01
CA LEU A 190 -5.96 -1.61 -24.42
C LEU A 190 -5.44 -0.35 -25.11
#